data_b8b26f25e4bf069a17c52ec48a8ba8e9
#
_entry.id   b8b26f25e4bf069a17c52ec48a8ba8e9
#
_cell.length_a   1.000
_cell.length_b   1.000
_cell.length_c   1.000
_cell.angle_alpha   90.00
_cell.angle_beta   90.00
_cell.angle_gamma   90.00
#
_symmetry.space_group_name_H-M   'P 1'
#
loop_
_entity.id
_entity.type
_entity.pdbx_description
1 polymer ?
#
loop_
_entity_poly.entity_id
_entity_poly.type
_entity_poly.pdbx_seq_one_letter_code
_entity_poly.pdbx_strand_id
1 'polypeptide(L)'
;MMELSDAILMRRTTRSYEPRQISSEDLNTLLTAAHMAPIAGANYKMTHMTVVQDVKLLNDLRQTCMMKLQGEEKYRDAFYGAPTVIFFSAHGISKDCIEYSNIGCAIENILLAATDLHLGSTYIWGCLRKLRKHPELIARLQLPEGYEILSAVAVGYPTEPLIRREPSENISVNRI
;
A
#
# COMPACT_ATOMS: atom_id res chain seq x y z
N MET A 1 13.53 -7.29 16.12
CA MET A 1 12.38 -7.97 15.46
C MET A 1 11.27 -8.04 16.49
N MET A 2 10.08 -7.58 16.12
CA MET A 2 8.90 -7.54 16.98
C MET A 2 8.19 -8.92 16.96
N GLU A 3 7.49 -9.27 18.05
CA GLU A 3 6.60 -10.43 17.99
C GLU A 3 5.45 -10.16 17.02
N LEU A 4 5.01 -11.17 16.27
CA LEU A 4 3.94 -11.00 15.27
C LEU A 4 2.65 -10.43 15.89
N SER A 5 2.30 -10.87 17.09
CA SER A 5 1.14 -10.37 17.83
C SER A 5 1.23 -8.86 18.10
N ASP A 6 2.42 -8.37 18.42
CA ASP A 6 2.65 -6.95 18.64
C ASP A 6 2.60 -6.15 17.34
N ALA A 7 3.17 -6.68 16.26
CA ALA A 7 3.06 -6.07 14.95
C ALA A 7 1.59 -5.89 14.52
N ILE A 8 0.75 -6.90 14.72
CA ILE A 8 -0.69 -6.84 14.43
C ILE A 8 -1.38 -5.75 15.26
N LEU A 9 -1.07 -5.67 16.56
CA LEU A 9 -1.70 -4.68 17.46
C LEU A 9 -1.18 -3.26 17.25
N MET A 10 0.07 -3.09 16.82
CA MET A 10 0.67 -1.79 16.52
C MET A 10 0.39 -1.28 15.12
N ARG A 11 0.12 -2.18 14.14
CA ARG A 11 -0.20 -1.79 12.77
C ARG A 11 -1.40 -0.83 12.73
N ARG A 12 -1.20 0.31 12.15
CA ARG A 12 -2.25 1.33 11.95
C ARG A 12 -2.05 2.08 10.65
N THR A 13 -3.12 2.66 10.14
CA THR A 13 -3.04 3.55 8.97
C THR A 13 -2.33 4.85 9.35
N THR A 14 -1.15 5.07 8.80
CA THR A 14 -0.34 6.28 8.99
C THR A 14 -0.73 7.34 7.97
N ARG A 15 -1.00 8.56 8.41
CA ARG A 15 -1.45 9.67 7.56
C ARG A 15 -0.55 10.90 7.63
N SER A 16 0.66 10.74 8.13
CA SER A 16 1.69 11.79 8.16
C SER A 16 3.06 11.14 8.22
N TYR A 17 3.96 11.55 7.35
CA TYR A 17 5.28 10.96 7.19
C TYR A 17 6.36 12.03 7.21
N GLU A 18 7.54 11.67 7.73
CA GLU A 18 8.74 12.46 7.57
C GLU A 18 9.17 12.47 6.09
N PRO A 19 9.82 13.54 5.62
CA PRO A 19 10.24 13.64 4.21
C PRO A 19 11.43 12.72 3.86
N ARG A 20 12.11 12.13 4.86
CA ARG A 20 13.26 11.26 4.62
C ARG A 20 12.84 9.92 4.02
N GLN A 21 13.67 9.44 3.10
CA GLN A 21 13.46 8.17 2.42
C GLN A 21 13.79 6.98 3.35
N ILE A 22 13.06 5.88 3.19
CA ILE A 22 13.39 4.61 3.84
C ILE A 22 14.69 4.03 3.26
N SER A 23 15.40 3.22 4.03
CA SER A 23 16.62 2.57 3.57
C SER A 23 16.34 1.54 2.47
N SER A 24 17.35 1.22 1.65
CA SER A 24 17.24 0.14 0.67
C SER A 24 17.04 -1.23 1.33
N GLU A 25 17.58 -1.42 2.53
CA GLU A 25 17.44 -2.64 3.31
C GLU A 25 15.99 -2.81 3.78
N ASP A 26 15.40 -1.75 4.36
CA ASP A 26 13.99 -1.74 4.74
C ASP A 26 13.09 -2.00 3.53
N LEU A 27 13.33 -1.31 2.42
CA LEU A 27 12.56 -1.53 1.19
C LEU A 27 12.64 -3.00 0.73
N ASN A 28 13.83 -3.59 0.71
CA ASN A 28 13.99 -5.00 0.32
C ASN A 28 13.25 -5.96 1.26
N THR A 29 13.22 -5.67 2.56
CA THR A 29 12.45 -6.43 3.56
C THR A 29 10.96 -6.36 3.24
N LEU A 30 10.44 -5.17 2.92
CA LEU A 30 9.02 -4.99 2.54
C LEU A 30 8.66 -5.74 1.25
N LEU A 31 9.52 -5.67 0.23
CA LEU A 31 9.31 -6.38 -1.02
C LEU A 31 9.36 -7.90 -0.83
N THR A 32 10.28 -8.39 0.02
CA THR A 32 10.35 -9.81 0.39
C THR A 32 9.07 -10.25 1.09
N ALA A 33 8.55 -9.47 2.02
CA ALA A 33 7.29 -9.77 2.69
C ALA A 33 6.11 -9.88 1.69
N ALA A 34 6.05 -9.00 0.71
CA ALA A 34 5.05 -9.08 -0.36
C ALA A 34 5.18 -10.35 -1.21
N HIS A 35 6.41 -10.74 -1.58
CA HIS A 35 6.67 -11.96 -2.35
C HIS A 35 6.28 -13.25 -1.62
N MET A 36 6.24 -13.23 -0.28
CA MET A 36 5.83 -14.38 0.55
C MET A 36 4.31 -14.49 0.73
N ALA A 37 3.52 -13.58 0.16
CA ALA A 37 2.08 -13.65 0.25
C ALA A 37 1.51 -14.84 -0.53
N PRO A 38 0.40 -15.45 -0.06
CA PRO A 38 -0.30 -16.47 -0.82
C PRO A 38 -0.95 -15.85 -2.07
N ILE A 39 -0.72 -16.46 -3.22
CA ILE A 39 -1.34 -16.10 -4.49
C ILE A 39 -2.15 -17.29 -5.00
N ALA A 40 -3.41 -17.06 -5.34
CA ALA A 40 -4.29 -18.10 -5.85
C ALA A 40 -3.68 -18.81 -7.07
N GLY A 41 -3.69 -20.16 -7.04
CA GLY A 41 -3.10 -20.96 -8.11
C GLY A 41 -1.59 -20.82 -8.26
N ALA A 42 -0.90 -20.22 -7.27
CA ALA A 42 0.54 -19.89 -7.32
C ALA A 42 0.95 -19.11 -8.59
N ASN A 43 0.03 -18.32 -9.15
CA ASN A 43 0.27 -17.59 -10.40
C ASN A 43 0.92 -16.21 -10.14
N TYR A 44 2.11 -16.23 -9.51
CA TYR A 44 2.85 -15.03 -9.12
C TYR A 44 3.17 -14.10 -10.30
N LYS A 45 3.33 -14.66 -11.50
CA LYS A 45 3.68 -13.89 -12.71
C LYS A 45 2.58 -12.93 -13.17
N MET A 46 1.37 -13.08 -12.67
CA MET A 46 0.25 -12.20 -13.01
C MET A 46 0.16 -10.95 -12.10
N THR A 47 1.02 -10.86 -11.10
CA THR A 47 1.09 -9.70 -10.19
C THR A 47 2.44 -9.00 -10.35
N HIS A 48 2.42 -7.68 -10.36
CA HIS A 48 3.63 -6.87 -10.51
C HIS A 48 3.64 -5.72 -9.50
N MET A 49 4.82 -5.37 -9.01
CA MET A 49 5.05 -4.24 -8.11
C MET A 49 5.88 -3.17 -8.80
N THR A 50 5.44 -1.91 -8.71
CA THR A 50 6.23 -0.75 -9.13
C THR A 50 6.52 0.12 -7.91
N VAL A 51 7.79 0.25 -7.54
CA VAL A 51 8.25 1.12 -6.46
C VAL A 51 8.50 2.52 -7.00
N VAL A 52 7.86 3.52 -6.40
CA VAL A 52 8.06 4.93 -6.77
C VAL A 52 8.66 5.67 -5.58
N GLN A 53 9.88 6.18 -5.76
CA GLN A 53 10.64 7.01 -4.83
C GLN A 53 11.12 8.31 -5.49
N ASP A 54 10.91 8.46 -6.80
CA ASP A 54 11.19 9.71 -7.52
C ASP A 54 10.26 10.81 -7.04
N VAL A 55 10.83 11.87 -6.48
CA VAL A 55 10.09 12.98 -5.85
C VAL A 55 9.19 13.70 -6.85
N LYS A 56 9.66 13.86 -8.11
CA LYS A 56 8.89 14.56 -9.14
C LYS A 56 7.68 13.74 -9.55
N LEU A 57 7.87 12.44 -9.80
CA LEU A 57 6.75 11.54 -10.13
C LEU A 57 5.76 11.44 -8.97
N LEU A 58 6.24 11.30 -7.72
CA LEU A 58 5.37 11.28 -6.54
C LEU A 58 4.53 12.57 -6.42
N ASN A 59 5.10 13.74 -6.70
CA ASN A 59 4.37 15.00 -6.64
C ASN A 59 3.26 15.06 -7.71
N ASP A 60 3.54 14.63 -8.94
CA ASP A 60 2.54 14.58 -10.01
C ASP A 60 1.41 13.58 -9.68
N LEU A 61 1.75 12.41 -9.15
CA LEU A 61 0.79 11.41 -8.69
C LEU A 61 -0.07 11.93 -7.53
N ARG A 62 0.53 12.65 -6.56
CA ARG A 62 -0.19 13.25 -5.42
C ARG A 62 -1.24 14.25 -5.89
N GLN A 63 -0.89 15.15 -6.81
CA GLN A 63 -1.82 16.13 -7.36
C GLN A 63 -3.04 15.47 -8.01
N THR A 64 -2.82 14.40 -8.76
CA THR A 64 -3.89 13.62 -9.40
C THR A 64 -4.74 12.85 -8.39
N CYS A 65 -4.10 12.31 -7.36
CA CYS A 65 -4.72 11.47 -6.35
C CYS A 65 -5.30 12.25 -5.15
N MET A 66 -5.42 13.59 -5.24
CA MET A 66 -6.06 14.37 -4.18
C MET A 66 -7.46 13.85 -3.86
N MET A 67 -7.75 13.66 -2.58
CA MET A 67 -9.02 13.13 -2.11
C MET A 67 -9.61 14.00 -0.99
N LYS A 68 -10.93 13.97 -0.87
CA LYS A 68 -11.65 14.58 0.24
C LYS A 68 -12.22 13.46 1.11
N LEU A 69 -11.83 13.41 2.37
CA LEU A 69 -12.40 12.46 3.30
C LEU A 69 -13.77 12.95 3.79
N GLN A 70 -14.62 12.02 4.19
CA GLN A 70 -15.95 12.36 4.70
C GLN A 70 -15.83 13.25 5.96
N GLY A 71 -16.54 14.36 5.96
CA GLY A 71 -16.50 15.34 7.04
C GLY A 71 -15.36 16.37 6.97
N GLU A 72 -14.48 16.31 5.97
CA GLU A 72 -13.42 17.29 5.78
C GLU A 72 -13.77 18.32 4.71
N GLU A 73 -13.38 19.59 4.93
CA GLU A 73 -13.58 20.65 3.94
C GLU A 73 -12.47 20.68 2.87
N LYS A 74 -11.26 20.25 3.21
CA LYS A 74 -10.07 20.34 2.36
C LYS A 74 -9.75 19.03 1.66
N TYR A 75 -9.22 19.13 0.45
CA TYR A 75 -8.59 18.00 -0.23
C TYR A 75 -7.24 17.69 0.41
N ARG A 76 -6.93 16.40 0.50
CA ARG A 76 -5.65 15.87 0.98
C ARG A 76 -4.96 15.05 -0.10
N ASP A 77 -3.64 15.03 -0.04
CA ASP A 77 -2.82 14.04 -0.72
C ASP A 77 -3.18 12.63 -0.23
N ALA A 78 -3.57 11.74 -1.17
CA ALA A 78 -3.96 10.38 -0.84
C ALA A 78 -2.79 9.50 -0.37
N PHE A 79 -1.54 9.93 -0.60
CA PHE A 79 -0.33 9.25 -0.13
C PHE A 79 0.22 9.87 1.16
N TYR A 80 -0.41 10.94 1.67
CA TYR A 80 -0.11 11.61 2.95
C TYR A 80 1.35 12.07 3.09
N GLY A 81 1.99 12.43 1.97
CA GLY A 81 3.40 12.85 1.96
C GLY A 81 4.42 11.72 2.04
N ALA A 82 4.00 10.46 1.97
CA ALA A 82 4.92 9.32 2.05
C ALA A 82 6.02 9.38 0.98
N PRO A 83 7.30 9.17 1.35
CA PRO A 83 8.42 9.24 0.40
C PRO A 83 8.53 8.01 -0.51
N THR A 84 7.84 6.92 -0.19
CA THR A 84 7.78 5.69 -0.98
C THR A 84 6.34 5.26 -1.20
N VAL A 85 5.97 4.97 -2.45
CA VAL A 85 4.70 4.34 -2.80
C VAL A 85 4.98 3.11 -3.66
N ILE A 86 4.45 1.97 -3.25
CA ILE A 86 4.55 0.71 -3.98
C ILE A 86 3.19 0.44 -4.62
N PHE A 87 3.12 0.52 -5.95
CA PHE A 87 1.92 0.20 -6.71
C PHE A 87 1.87 -1.29 -7.01
N PHE A 88 0.69 -1.86 -6.89
CA PHE A 88 0.41 -3.23 -7.27
C PHE A 88 -0.48 -3.24 -8.50
N SER A 89 -0.07 -4.00 -9.50
CA SER A 89 -0.80 -4.21 -10.75
C SER A 89 -0.96 -5.69 -11.05
N ALA A 90 -1.95 -6.04 -11.87
CA ALA A 90 -2.17 -7.39 -12.31
C ALA A 90 -2.44 -7.44 -13.83
N HIS A 91 -2.07 -8.55 -14.44
CA HIS A 91 -2.37 -8.84 -15.85
C HIS A 91 -3.73 -9.50 -15.96
N GLY A 92 -4.70 -8.76 -16.53
CA GLY A 92 -6.07 -9.21 -16.61
C GLY A 92 -6.76 -9.30 -15.24
N ILE A 93 -8.03 -9.02 -15.19
CA ILE A 93 -8.84 -9.18 -13.99
C ILE A 93 -9.86 -10.28 -14.24
N SER A 94 -9.83 -11.34 -13.42
CA SER A 94 -10.77 -12.45 -13.48
C SER A 94 -12.19 -12.00 -13.12
N LYS A 95 -13.19 -12.77 -13.52
CA LYS A 95 -14.61 -12.49 -13.17
C LYS A 95 -14.81 -12.42 -11.66
N ASP A 96 -14.08 -13.22 -10.90
CA ASP A 96 -14.18 -13.30 -9.45
C ASP A 96 -13.28 -12.28 -8.73
N CYS A 97 -12.55 -11.46 -9.48
CA CYS A 97 -11.67 -10.40 -8.96
C CYS A 97 -10.63 -10.90 -7.94
N ILE A 98 -10.16 -12.14 -8.07
CA ILE A 98 -9.23 -12.77 -7.13
C ILE A 98 -7.89 -12.00 -7.02
N GLU A 99 -7.54 -11.24 -8.06
CA GLU A 99 -6.33 -10.41 -8.11
C GLU A 99 -6.32 -9.37 -6.99
N TYR A 100 -7.48 -8.81 -6.63
CA TYR A 100 -7.60 -7.90 -5.49
C TYR A 100 -7.32 -8.60 -4.16
N SER A 101 -7.78 -9.85 -3.99
CA SER A 101 -7.51 -10.63 -2.78
C SER A 101 -6.03 -10.99 -2.68
N ASN A 102 -5.42 -11.43 -3.77
CA ASN A 102 -3.98 -11.73 -3.85
C ASN A 102 -3.14 -10.51 -3.45
N ILE A 103 -3.42 -9.36 -4.05
CA ILE A 103 -2.74 -8.10 -3.76
C ILE A 103 -3.02 -7.65 -2.32
N GLY A 104 -4.25 -7.87 -1.82
CA GLY A 104 -4.59 -7.59 -0.42
C GLY A 104 -3.71 -8.33 0.56
N CYS A 105 -3.47 -9.63 0.34
CA CYS A 105 -2.55 -10.43 1.14
C CYS A 105 -1.10 -9.91 1.08
N ALA A 106 -0.63 -9.55 -0.12
CA ALA A 106 0.72 -9.02 -0.29
C ALA A 106 0.90 -7.67 0.41
N ILE A 107 -0.09 -6.80 0.32
CA ILE A 107 -0.07 -5.50 1.00
C ILE A 107 -0.12 -5.70 2.52
N GLU A 108 -0.96 -6.57 3.06
CA GLU A 108 -1.00 -6.79 4.53
C GLU A 108 0.35 -7.29 5.06
N ASN A 109 1.05 -8.17 4.33
CA ASN A 109 2.40 -8.57 4.67
C ASN A 109 3.36 -7.36 4.74
N ILE A 110 3.27 -6.43 3.77
CA ILE A 110 4.04 -5.18 3.81
C ILE A 110 3.67 -4.34 5.03
N LEU A 111 2.38 -4.19 5.35
CA LEU A 111 1.92 -3.39 6.49
C LEU A 111 2.46 -3.92 7.81
N LEU A 112 2.51 -5.24 7.99
CA LEU A 112 3.05 -5.89 9.17
C LEU A 112 4.58 -5.76 9.23
N ALA A 113 5.28 -6.03 8.12
CA ALA A 113 6.72 -5.86 8.03
C ALA A 113 7.16 -4.41 8.25
N ALA A 114 6.42 -3.43 7.72
CA ALA A 114 6.67 -2.02 7.99
C ALA A 114 6.54 -1.69 9.47
N THR A 115 5.55 -2.28 10.15
CA THR A 115 5.35 -2.10 11.59
C THR A 115 6.51 -2.67 12.40
N ASP A 116 7.02 -3.87 12.05
CA ASP A 116 8.21 -4.48 12.66
C ASP A 116 9.47 -3.59 12.51
N LEU A 117 9.58 -2.90 11.37
CA LEU A 117 10.64 -1.93 11.08
C LEU A 117 10.38 -0.54 11.67
N HIS A 118 9.35 -0.36 12.49
CA HIS A 118 8.92 0.95 13.02
C HIS A 118 8.59 1.98 11.92
N LEU A 119 8.24 1.53 10.72
CA LEU A 119 7.74 2.36 9.63
C LEU A 119 6.23 2.50 9.69
N GLY A 120 5.75 3.67 9.28
CA GLY A 120 4.34 3.91 9.03
C GLY A 120 3.93 3.38 7.64
N SER A 121 2.70 2.90 7.54
CA SER A 121 2.18 2.41 6.27
C SER A 121 0.69 2.71 6.09
N THR A 122 0.24 2.79 4.83
CA THR A 122 -1.16 3.04 4.48
C THR A 122 -1.56 2.28 3.23
N TYR A 123 -2.62 1.48 3.32
CA TYR A 123 -3.24 0.85 2.16
C TYR A 123 -3.94 1.92 1.30
N ILE A 124 -3.61 2.00 0.02
CA ILE A 124 -4.14 2.98 -0.94
C ILE A 124 -4.98 2.27 -2.00
N TRP A 125 -6.23 2.69 -2.13
CA TRP A 125 -7.15 2.11 -3.10
C TRP A 125 -8.04 3.14 -3.80
N GLY A 126 -8.82 3.91 -3.06
CA GLY A 126 -9.90 4.75 -3.60
C GLY A 126 -9.46 5.80 -4.62
N CYS A 127 -8.31 6.43 -4.42
CA CYS A 127 -7.78 7.47 -5.29
C CYS A 127 -7.28 6.94 -6.65
N LEU A 128 -6.97 5.64 -6.76
CA LEU A 128 -6.44 5.04 -7.98
C LEU A 128 -7.43 5.08 -9.15
N ARG A 129 -8.74 5.20 -8.86
CA ARG A 129 -9.75 5.43 -9.91
C ARG A 129 -9.53 6.75 -10.66
N LYS A 130 -8.97 7.77 -9.99
CA LYS A 130 -8.59 9.02 -10.64
C LYS A 130 -7.35 8.81 -11.48
N LEU A 131 -6.32 8.16 -10.93
CA LEU A 131 -5.07 7.90 -11.61
C LEU A 131 -5.27 7.11 -12.91
N ARG A 132 -6.18 6.13 -12.94
CA ARG A 132 -6.51 5.36 -14.16
C ARG A 132 -7.04 6.20 -15.33
N LYS A 133 -7.47 7.44 -15.07
CA LYS A 133 -7.92 8.39 -16.13
C LYS A 133 -6.77 9.22 -16.72
N HIS A 134 -5.55 9.00 -16.24
CA HIS A 134 -4.33 9.73 -16.61
C HIS A 134 -3.30 8.77 -17.22
N PRO A 135 -3.49 8.34 -18.50
CA PRO A 135 -2.61 7.37 -19.15
C PRO A 135 -1.16 7.85 -19.22
N GLU A 136 -0.93 9.16 -19.28
CA GLU A 136 0.40 9.78 -19.29
C GLU A 136 1.16 9.54 -17.97
N LEU A 137 0.46 9.50 -16.83
CA LEU A 137 1.05 9.17 -15.52
C LEU A 137 1.22 7.65 -15.36
N ILE A 138 0.25 6.87 -15.84
CA ILE A 138 0.35 5.40 -15.85
C ILE A 138 1.59 4.96 -16.65
N ALA A 139 1.83 5.55 -17.82
CA ALA A 139 3.00 5.23 -18.63
C ALA A 139 4.33 5.43 -17.90
N ARG A 140 4.40 6.44 -17.00
CA ARG A 140 5.61 6.71 -16.19
C ARG A 140 5.84 5.66 -15.09
N LEU A 141 4.84 4.86 -14.75
CA LEU A 141 5.00 3.74 -13.83
C LEU A 141 5.64 2.52 -14.49
N GLN A 142 5.80 2.52 -15.81
CA GLN A 142 6.46 1.48 -16.59
C GLN A 142 5.89 0.08 -16.30
N LEU A 143 4.56 -0.01 -16.25
CA LEU A 143 3.90 -1.30 -16.05
C LEU A 143 4.20 -2.23 -17.23
N PRO A 144 4.34 -3.54 -17.01
CA PRO A 144 4.38 -4.49 -18.11
C PRO A 144 3.11 -4.41 -18.97
N GLU A 145 3.21 -4.79 -20.23
CA GLU A 145 2.08 -4.77 -21.16
C GLU A 145 0.90 -5.60 -20.63
N GLY A 146 -0.30 -5.06 -20.72
CA GLY A 146 -1.53 -5.71 -20.28
C GLY A 146 -1.77 -5.67 -18.75
N TYR A 147 -0.92 -4.97 -17.97
CA TYR A 147 -1.12 -4.81 -16.53
C TYR A 147 -1.93 -3.56 -16.19
N GLU A 148 -2.80 -3.69 -15.20
CA GLU A 148 -3.60 -2.61 -14.64
C GLU A 148 -3.29 -2.41 -13.15
N ILE A 149 -3.20 -1.14 -12.69
CA ILE A 149 -3.02 -0.83 -11.27
C ILE A 149 -4.30 -1.18 -10.51
N LEU A 150 -4.17 -1.96 -9.45
CA LEU A 150 -5.29 -2.36 -8.59
C LEU A 150 -5.24 -1.71 -7.22
N SER A 151 -4.07 -1.66 -6.59
CA SER A 151 -3.87 -1.10 -5.25
C SER A 151 -2.48 -0.49 -5.12
N ALA A 152 -2.22 0.18 -3.99
CA ALA A 152 -0.88 0.63 -3.64
C ALA A 152 -0.72 0.63 -2.11
N VAL A 153 0.52 0.74 -1.66
CA VAL A 153 0.85 1.01 -0.27
C VAL A 153 1.82 2.19 -0.20
N ALA A 154 1.51 3.16 0.64
CA ALA A 154 2.38 4.27 0.97
C ALA A 154 3.18 3.91 2.24
N VAL A 155 4.49 4.15 2.23
CA VAL A 155 5.40 3.78 3.33
C VAL A 155 6.41 4.89 3.59
N GLY A 156 6.79 5.07 4.86
CA GLY A 156 7.79 6.03 5.29
C GLY A 156 7.92 6.06 6.81
N TYR A 157 8.80 6.90 7.33
CA TYR A 157 8.88 7.12 8.77
C TYR A 157 7.67 7.93 9.23
N PRO A 158 6.89 7.45 10.22
CA PRO A 158 5.74 8.17 10.73
C PRO A 158 6.19 9.38 11.55
N THR A 159 5.47 10.50 11.45
CA THR A 159 5.75 11.70 12.29
C THR A 159 5.39 11.49 13.75
N GLU A 160 4.56 10.50 14.05
CA GLU A 160 4.16 10.12 15.40
C GLU A 160 4.47 8.65 15.64
N PRO A 161 4.83 8.24 16.86
CA PRO A 161 5.10 6.85 17.20
C PRO A 161 3.91 5.93 16.88
N LEU A 162 4.20 4.70 16.46
CA LEU A 162 3.20 3.66 16.37
C LEU A 162 2.79 3.24 17.80
N ILE A 163 1.51 3.38 18.12
CA ILE A 163 0.96 3.06 19.43
C ILE A 163 0.16 1.76 19.36
N ARG A 164 0.37 0.85 20.31
CA ARG A 164 -0.40 -0.38 20.44
C ARG A 164 -1.88 -0.06 20.60
N ARG A 165 -2.71 -0.77 19.84
CA ARG A 165 -4.17 -0.66 19.92
C ARG A 165 -4.71 -1.75 20.84
N GLU A 166 -5.78 -1.40 21.58
CA GLU A 166 -6.56 -2.43 22.26
C GLU A 166 -7.36 -3.25 21.22
N PRO A 167 -7.39 -4.59 21.37
CA PRO A 167 -8.24 -5.43 20.53
C PRO A 167 -9.70 -5.01 20.62
N SER A 168 -10.40 -5.03 19.50
CA SER A 168 -11.83 -4.74 19.46
C SER A 168 -12.54 -5.76 18.56
N GLU A 169 -13.72 -6.20 18.99
CA GLU A 169 -14.56 -7.14 18.25
C GLU A 169 -15.39 -6.39 17.21
N ASN A 170 -14.76 -5.96 16.12
CA ASN A 170 -15.42 -5.20 15.05
C ASN A 170 -16.02 -6.08 13.93
N ILE A 171 -15.71 -7.37 13.94
CA ILE A 171 -16.20 -8.33 12.95
C ILE A 171 -17.04 -9.35 13.68
N SER A 172 -18.31 -9.52 13.23
CA SER A 172 -19.21 -10.52 13.80
C SER A 172 -18.72 -11.94 13.47
N VAL A 173 -18.87 -12.85 14.41
CA VAL A 173 -18.44 -14.25 14.30
C VAL A 173 -19.58 -15.17 14.68
N ASN A 174 -19.91 -16.15 13.84
CA ASN A 174 -20.74 -17.30 14.21
C ASN A 174 -19.85 -18.48 14.56
N ARG A 175 -20.18 -19.17 15.64
CA ARG A 175 -19.59 -20.46 16.02
C ARG A 175 -20.69 -21.51 15.93
N ILE A 176 -20.52 -22.50 15.07
CA ILE A 176 -21.48 -23.59 14.81
C ILE A 176 -20.90 -24.88 15.35
#